data_bd8bf0cb259cb611023794306beb2495
#
_entry.id   bd8bf0cb259cb611023794306beb2495
#
_cell.length_a   1.000
_cell.length_b   1.000
_cell.length_c   1.000
_cell.angle_alpha   90.00
_cell.angle_beta   90.00
_cell.angle_gamma   90.00
#
_symmetry.space_group_name_H-M   'P 1'
#
loop_
_entity.id
_entity.type
_entity.pdbx_description
1 polymer ?
#
loop_
_entity_poly.entity_id
_entity_poly.type
_entity_poly.pdbx_seq_one_letter_code
_entity_poly.pdbx_strand_id
1 'polypeptide(L)'
;MNRLPLKLAMSMVAATLFYSTPAAAQVAPTTKKAGSVKITQGPEIERADPYLTIVRWTTNNPGGSPEHYGVVHYGTNPKDLSQTAKSPIRLNPGHTDTVFRVRIEGLQPGTTYYYKVDSMEANGKGDGVASEVKTFKTK
;
A
#
# COMPACT_ATOMS: atom_id res chain seq x y z
N MET A 1 -73.23 37.66 -41.34
CA MET A 1 -71.78 37.76 -41.28
C MET A 1 -71.28 37.35 -39.86
N ASN A 2 -70.91 36.10 -39.75
CA ASN A 2 -70.45 35.58 -38.45
C ASN A 2 -68.93 35.47 -38.47
N ARG A 3 -68.30 36.23 -37.65
CA ARG A 3 -66.87 36.14 -37.42
C ARG A 3 -66.64 35.23 -36.22
N LEU A 4 -66.03 34.05 -36.44
CA LEU A 4 -65.53 33.16 -35.37
C LEU A 4 -64.26 33.72 -34.84
N PRO A 5 -64.05 33.75 -33.48
CA PRO A 5 -62.76 34.08 -32.88
C PRO A 5 -61.84 32.90 -32.96
N LEU A 6 -60.66 33.13 -33.47
CA LEU A 6 -59.51 32.18 -33.46
C LEU A 6 -59.01 32.03 -32.05
N LYS A 7 -59.22 30.84 -31.46
CA LYS A 7 -58.61 30.50 -30.16
C LYS A 7 -57.17 30.12 -30.36
N LEU A 8 -56.28 30.98 -29.94
CA LEU A 8 -54.84 30.71 -29.85
C LEU A 8 -54.59 29.74 -28.72
N ALA A 9 -54.28 28.49 -29.02
CA ALA A 9 -53.87 27.52 -28.05
C ALA A 9 -52.37 27.74 -27.70
N MET A 10 -52.11 28.27 -26.52
CA MET A 10 -50.76 28.49 -26.02
C MET A 10 -50.27 27.15 -25.43
N SER A 11 -49.40 26.46 -26.20
CA SER A 11 -48.77 25.21 -25.76
C SER A 11 -47.66 25.55 -24.79
N MET A 12 -47.90 25.29 -23.50
CA MET A 12 -46.84 25.35 -22.46
C MET A 12 -45.94 24.11 -22.60
N VAL A 13 -44.76 24.30 -23.12
CA VAL A 13 -43.70 23.31 -23.05
C VAL A 13 -43.09 23.39 -21.65
N ALA A 14 -43.45 22.43 -20.79
CA ALA A 14 -42.82 22.28 -19.50
C ALA A 14 -41.42 21.65 -19.72
N ALA A 15 -40.37 22.48 -19.63
CA ALA A 15 -38.98 22.01 -19.62
C ALA A 15 -38.71 21.36 -18.24
N THR A 16 -38.73 20.04 -18.18
CA THR A 16 -38.26 19.28 -17.00
C THR A 16 -36.75 19.36 -16.94
N LEU A 17 -36.23 20.21 -16.11
CA LEU A 17 -34.82 20.23 -15.75
C LEU A 17 -34.50 19.00 -14.91
N PHE A 18 -33.85 18.00 -15.52
CA PHE A 18 -33.26 16.91 -14.80
C PHE A 18 -32.02 17.44 -14.04
N TYR A 19 -32.19 17.74 -12.77
CA TYR A 19 -31.06 17.94 -11.88
C TYR A 19 -30.44 16.58 -11.63
N SER A 20 -29.35 16.25 -12.34
CA SER A 20 -28.48 15.16 -11.97
C SER A 20 -27.77 15.53 -10.67
N THR A 21 -28.23 15.01 -9.55
CA THR A 21 -27.48 15.10 -8.31
C THR A 21 -26.14 14.38 -8.53
N PRO A 22 -24.99 15.02 -8.25
CA PRO A 22 -23.73 14.32 -8.31
C PRO A 22 -23.80 13.15 -7.33
N ALA A 23 -23.56 11.94 -7.80
CA ALA A 23 -23.42 10.78 -6.95
C ALA A 23 -22.30 11.11 -5.96
N ALA A 24 -22.63 11.27 -4.68
CA ALA A 24 -21.63 11.43 -3.65
C ALA A 24 -20.69 10.21 -3.74
N ALA A 25 -19.41 10.46 -4.03
CA ALA A 25 -18.42 9.41 -4.08
C ALA A 25 -18.45 8.70 -2.71
N GLN A 26 -18.90 7.45 -2.72
CA GLN A 26 -19.00 6.65 -1.50
C GLN A 26 -17.58 6.37 -1.04
N VAL A 27 -17.13 7.07 0.00
CA VAL A 27 -15.85 6.80 0.63
C VAL A 27 -15.92 5.40 1.20
N ALA A 28 -15.08 4.50 0.69
CA ALA A 28 -15.00 3.15 1.24
C ALA A 28 -14.71 3.22 2.75
N PRO A 29 -15.40 2.42 3.57
CA PRO A 29 -15.18 2.43 5.00
C PRO A 29 -13.70 2.15 5.28
N THR A 30 -13.06 3.01 6.05
CA THR A 30 -11.68 2.80 6.49
C THR A 30 -11.65 1.57 7.39
N THR A 31 -10.82 0.60 7.06
CA THR A 31 -10.56 -0.54 7.93
C THR A 31 -9.99 -0.06 9.25
N LYS A 32 -10.47 -0.65 10.34
CA LYS A 32 -9.96 -0.32 11.66
C LYS A 32 -8.46 -0.58 11.72
N LYS A 33 -7.72 0.42 12.12
CA LYS A 33 -6.30 0.38 12.42
C LYS A 33 -5.99 -0.75 13.40
N ALA A 34 -4.94 -1.52 13.16
CA ALA A 34 -4.47 -2.52 14.11
C ALA A 34 -4.01 -1.85 15.41
N GLY A 35 -4.39 -2.40 16.56
CA GLY A 35 -3.94 -1.91 17.87
C GLY A 35 -2.44 -2.12 18.09
N SER A 36 -1.86 -3.13 17.44
CA SER A 36 -0.42 -3.39 17.36
C SER A 36 -0.08 -3.98 16.01
N VAL A 37 1.07 -3.59 15.43
CA VAL A 37 1.56 -4.14 14.18
C VAL A 37 2.19 -5.51 14.42
N LYS A 38 1.87 -6.46 13.55
CA LYS A 38 2.43 -7.82 13.56
C LYS A 38 2.77 -8.25 12.15
N ILE A 39 3.86 -8.97 11.99
CA ILE A 39 4.16 -9.70 10.75
C ILE A 39 3.23 -10.91 10.71
N THR A 40 2.38 -10.97 9.70
CA THR A 40 1.39 -12.03 9.51
C THR A 40 1.86 -13.08 8.51
N GLN A 41 2.79 -12.73 7.61
CA GLN A 41 3.43 -13.64 6.66
C GLN A 41 4.88 -13.21 6.40
N GLY A 42 5.77 -14.18 6.22
CA GLY A 42 7.19 -13.95 5.94
C GLY A 42 8.01 -13.54 7.18
N PRO A 43 9.14 -12.85 6.99
CA PRO A 43 9.73 -12.50 5.70
C PRO A 43 10.24 -13.71 4.93
N GLU A 44 10.14 -13.63 3.61
CA GLU A 44 10.60 -14.66 2.67
C GLU A 44 11.36 -14.02 1.50
N ILE A 45 12.20 -14.82 0.85
CA ILE A 45 12.92 -14.42 -0.34
C ILE A 45 12.15 -14.90 -1.57
N GLU A 46 11.59 -13.98 -2.34
CA GLU A 46 10.96 -14.30 -3.63
C GLU A 46 12.00 -14.54 -4.74
N ARG A 47 13.13 -13.87 -4.62
CA ARG A 47 14.23 -13.96 -5.59
C ARG A 47 15.56 -13.71 -4.88
N ALA A 48 16.58 -14.51 -5.18
CA ALA A 48 17.91 -14.44 -4.59
C ALA A 48 19.01 -14.40 -5.66
N ASP A 49 18.92 -13.46 -6.59
CA ASP A 49 19.99 -13.22 -7.56
C ASP A 49 20.86 -12.03 -7.12
N PRO A 50 22.17 -12.01 -7.43
CA PRO A 50 23.05 -10.90 -7.07
C PRO A 50 22.56 -9.54 -7.59
N TYR A 51 22.01 -9.52 -8.79
CA TYR A 51 21.49 -8.30 -9.41
C TYR A 51 20.16 -7.84 -8.85
N LEU A 52 19.36 -8.77 -8.32
CA LEU A 52 18.04 -8.49 -7.80
C LEU A 52 17.64 -9.56 -6.80
N THR A 53 17.66 -9.22 -5.55
CA THR A 53 17.06 -9.99 -4.46
C THR A 53 15.78 -9.27 -4.01
N ILE A 54 14.71 -10.02 -3.80
CA ILE A 54 13.43 -9.48 -3.34
C ILE A 54 13.06 -10.13 -2.03
N VAL A 55 12.92 -9.31 -0.99
CA VAL A 55 12.41 -9.71 0.31
C VAL A 55 10.95 -9.27 0.42
N ARG A 56 10.07 -10.20 0.76
CA ARG A 56 8.63 -9.96 0.91
C ARG A 56 8.14 -10.34 2.29
N TRP A 57 7.28 -9.53 2.86
CA TRP A 57 6.52 -9.86 4.07
C TRP A 57 5.19 -9.13 4.10
N THR A 58 4.31 -9.58 4.95
CA THR A 58 3.00 -8.97 5.17
C THR A 58 2.84 -8.63 6.64
N THR A 59 2.30 -7.46 6.89
CA THR A 59 1.85 -7.05 8.23
C THR A 59 0.35 -6.82 8.22
N ASN A 60 -0.27 -6.83 9.38
CA ASN A 60 -1.57 -6.20 9.53
C ASN A 60 -1.44 -4.69 9.27
N ASN A 61 -2.56 -4.02 8.98
CA ASN A 61 -2.53 -2.59 8.64
C ASN A 61 -2.05 -1.75 9.85
N PRO A 62 -0.86 -1.11 9.74
CA PRO A 62 -0.31 -0.32 10.84
C PRO A 62 -1.09 0.97 11.09
N GLY A 63 -1.80 1.47 10.10
CA GLY A 63 -2.44 2.77 10.13
C GLY A 63 -1.45 3.92 10.34
N GLY A 64 -1.93 5.10 10.69
CA GLY A 64 -1.08 6.30 10.89
C GLY A 64 -0.82 7.04 9.59
N SER A 65 0.44 7.22 9.21
CA SER A 65 0.83 7.83 7.94
C SER A 65 0.25 7.07 6.74
N PRO A 66 -0.13 7.76 5.65
CA PRO A 66 -0.56 7.08 4.42
C PRO A 66 0.58 6.35 3.72
N GLU A 67 1.83 6.60 4.10
CA GLU A 67 3.01 5.98 3.51
C GLU A 67 3.90 5.37 4.59
N HIS A 68 4.31 4.13 4.37
CA HIS A 68 5.26 3.40 5.19
C HIS A 68 6.41 2.88 4.34
N TYR A 69 7.58 2.78 4.96
CA TYR A 69 8.77 2.16 4.39
C TYR A 69 8.95 0.76 4.96
N GLY A 70 9.03 -0.23 4.09
CA GLY A 70 9.59 -1.52 4.45
C GLY A 70 11.12 -1.39 4.48
N VAL A 71 11.75 -1.88 5.52
CA VAL A 71 13.20 -1.82 5.70
C VAL A 71 13.76 -3.22 5.86
N VAL A 72 14.76 -3.56 5.06
CA VAL A 72 15.56 -4.77 5.21
C VAL A 72 16.93 -4.35 5.71
N HIS A 73 17.32 -4.90 6.85
CA HIS A 73 18.68 -4.82 7.38
C HIS A 73 19.39 -6.12 7.01
N TYR A 74 20.57 -6.04 6.41
CA TYR A 74 21.27 -7.22 5.93
C TYR A 74 22.79 -7.10 6.00
N GLY A 75 23.46 -8.22 5.91
CA GLY A 75 24.91 -8.31 5.90
C GLY A 75 25.37 -9.77 5.82
N THR A 76 26.67 -9.97 5.74
CA THR A 76 27.29 -11.31 5.74
C THR A 76 27.60 -11.84 7.14
N ASN A 77 27.37 -11.03 8.16
CA ASN A 77 27.54 -11.41 9.56
C ASN A 77 26.19 -11.24 10.29
N PRO A 78 25.65 -12.28 10.95
CA PRO A 78 24.36 -12.18 11.65
C PRO A 78 24.35 -11.19 12.83
N LYS A 79 25.53 -10.84 13.33
CA LYS A 79 25.67 -9.84 14.42
C LYS A 79 25.89 -8.42 13.91
N ASP A 80 26.06 -8.25 12.60
CA ASP A 80 26.28 -6.96 11.95
C ASP A 80 25.45 -6.86 10.67
N LEU A 81 24.22 -6.36 10.82
CA LEU A 81 23.28 -6.11 9.73
C LEU A 81 23.25 -4.61 9.41
N SER A 82 24.41 -4.06 9.09
CA SER A 82 24.61 -2.61 8.92
C SER A 82 24.13 -2.07 7.58
N GLN A 83 23.95 -2.93 6.56
CA GLN A 83 23.41 -2.52 5.28
C GLN A 83 21.88 -2.48 5.33
N THR A 84 21.29 -1.51 4.64
CA THR A 84 19.84 -1.34 4.60
C THR A 84 19.34 -1.15 3.17
N ALA A 85 18.16 -1.70 2.89
CA ALA A 85 17.36 -1.40 1.71
C ALA A 85 15.96 -1.01 2.12
N LYS A 86 15.35 -0.06 1.41
CA LYS A 86 14.03 0.48 1.73
C LYS A 86 13.13 0.48 0.50
N SER A 87 11.85 0.27 0.71
CA SER A 87 10.84 0.46 -0.31
C SER A 87 9.63 1.16 0.29
N PRO A 88 9.20 2.31 -0.26
CA PRO A 88 7.98 2.95 0.17
C PRO A 88 6.77 2.15 -0.33
N ILE A 89 5.74 2.08 0.48
CA ILE A 89 4.43 1.63 0.04
C ILE A 89 3.38 2.65 0.43
N ARG A 90 2.31 2.69 -0.36
CA ARG A 90 1.15 3.50 -0.03
C ARG A 90 0.12 2.59 0.65
N LEU A 91 -0.24 2.92 1.88
CA LEU A 91 -1.28 2.17 2.59
C LEU A 91 -2.62 2.31 1.88
N ASN A 92 -3.32 1.21 1.76
CA ASN A 92 -4.70 1.20 1.33
C ASN A 92 -5.61 1.10 2.57
N PRO A 93 -6.31 2.19 2.95
CA PRO A 93 -7.14 2.19 4.16
C PRO A 93 -8.31 1.20 4.10
N GLY A 94 -8.65 0.68 2.91
CA GLY A 94 -9.66 -0.36 2.73
C GLY A 94 -9.15 -1.79 2.95
N HIS A 95 -7.85 -2.00 3.17
CA HIS A 95 -7.25 -3.31 3.36
C HIS A 95 -6.84 -3.53 4.82
N THR A 96 -6.96 -4.76 5.29
CA THR A 96 -6.54 -5.18 6.64
C THR A 96 -5.06 -5.48 6.72
N ASP A 97 -4.42 -5.74 5.57
CA ASP A 97 -3.04 -6.17 5.45
C ASP A 97 -2.23 -5.23 4.58
N THR A 98 -0.94 -5.19 4.84
CA THR A 98 0.05 -4.42 4.09
C THR A 98 1.17 -5.34 3.65
N VAL A 99 1.42 -5.39 2.34
CA VAL A 99 2.49 -6.20 1.74
C VAL A 99 3.69 -5.32 1.42
N PHE A 100 4.82 -5.64 2.02
CA PHE A 100 6.11 -5.03 1.69
C PHE A 100 6.88 -5.93 0.73
N ARG A 101 7.50 -5.32 -0.27
CA ARG A 101 8.45 -5.95 -1.19
C ARG A 101 9.64 -5.01 -1.34
N VAL A 102 10.79 -5.42 -0.84
CA VAL A 102 12.00 -4.63 -0.86
C VAL A 102 13.02 -5.26 -1.79
N ARG A 103 13.55 -4.45 -2.69
CA ARG A 103 14.58 -4.85 -3.65
C ARG A 103 15.96 -4.57 -3.06
N ILE A 104 16.86 -5.53 -3.18
CA ILE A 104 18.26 -5.40 -2.84
C ILE A 104 19.07 -5.69 -4.11
N GLU A 105 19.99 -4.84 -4.42
CA GLU A 105 20.85 -4.92 -5.63
C GLU A 105 22.32 -4.93 -5.22
N GLY A 106 23.17 -5.40 -6.11
CA GLY A 106 24.62 -5.34 -5.93
C GLY A 106 25.18 -6.33 -4.90
N LEU A 107 24.49 -7.44 -4.66
CA LEU A 107 24.98 -8.50 -3.79
C LEU A 107 26.06 -9.33 -4.48
N GLN A 108 26.92 -9.94 -3.68
CA GLN A 108 27.94 -10.86 -4.19
C GLN A 108 27.30 -12.20 -4.59
N PRO A 109 27.70 -12.81 -5.72
CA PRO A 109 27.22 -14.12 -6.12
C PRO A 109 27.70 -15.22 -5.16
N GLY A 110 26.92 -16.29 -5.03
CA GLY A 110 27.24 -17.47 -4.24
C GLY A 110 27.44 -17.19 -2.74
N THR A 111 26.95 -16.07 -2.24
CA THR A 111 27.23 -15.55 -0.88
C THR A 111 26.03 -15.72 0.02
N THR A 112 26.27 -16.15 1.26
CA THR A 112 25.24 -16.21 2.29
C THR A 112 25.09 -14.86 2.98
N TYR A 113 23.86 -14.36 2.99
CA TYR A 113 23.45 -13.15 3.68
C TYR A 113 22.49 -13.47 4.82
N TYR A 114 22.59 -12.66 5.87
CA TYR A 114 21.67 -12.63 7.00
C TYR A 114 20.82 -11.37 6.88
N TYR A 115 19.56 -11.46 7.23
CA TYR A 115 18.65 -10.31 7.15
C TYR A 115 17.55 -10.35 8.19
N LYS A 116 17.05 -9.21 8.54
CA LYS A 116 15.79 -8.99 9.27
C LYS A 116 15.04 -7.84 8.64
N VAL A 117 13.74 -7.78 8.91
CA VAL A 117 12.88 -6.73 8.38
C VAL A 117 12.17 -5.99 9.50
N ASP A 118 11.92 -4.72 9.25
CA ASP A 118 11.01 -3.88 10.01
C ASP A 118 10.27 -2.92 9.07
N SER A 119 9.45 -2.05 9.62
CA SER A 119 8.78 -1.00 8.88
C SER A 119 8.63 0.26 9.72
N MET A 120 8.49 1.38 9.04
CA MET A 120 8.34 2.70 9.66
C MET A 120 7.45 3.62 8.85
N GLU A 121 6.87 4.59 9.49
CA GLU A 121 6.18 5.69 8.83
C GLU A 121 7.16 6.56 8.02
N ALA A 122 6.64 7.34 7.07
CA ALA A 122 7.45 8.22 6.23
C ALA A 122 8.29 9.24 7.04
N ASN A 123 7.85 9.61 8.23
CA ASN A 123 8.58 10.50 9.15
C ASN A 123 9.72 9.79 9.94
N GLY A 124 9.91 8.48 9.72
CA GLY A 124 10.91 7.67 10.40
C GLY A 124 10.45 7.01 11.70
N LYS A 125 9.21 7.21 12.12
CA LYS A 125 8.64 6.54 13.30
C LYS A 125 8.43 5.06 12.99
N GLY A 126 9.05 4.18 13.76
CA GLY A 126 8.90 2.73 13.62
C GLY A 126 7.48 2.25 13.94
N ASP A 127 7.07 1.19 13.24
CA ASP A 127 5.77 0.54 13.45
C ASP A 127 5.78 -0.41 14.67
N GLY A 128 6.93 -0.58 15.32
CA GLY A 128 7.08 -1.37 16.54
C GLY A 128 7.17 -2.89 16.31
N VAL A 129 7.48 -3.31 15.08
CA VAL A 129 7.63 -4.73 14.74
C VAL A 129 8.93 -4.97 13.98
N ALA A 130 9.62 -6.05 14.32
CA ALA A 130 10.78 -6.54 13.59
C ALA A 130 10.72 -8.06 13.49
N SER A 131 11.28 -8.63 12.42
CA SER A 131 11.41 -10.08 12.30
C SER A 131 12.64 -10.60 13.07
N GLU A 132 12.65 -11.91 13.27
CA GLU A 132 13.88 -12.64 13.58
C GLU A 132 14.88 -12.54 12.41
N VAL A 133 16.16 -12.80 12.72
CA VAL A 133 17.21 -12.89 11.69
C VAL A 133 17.04 -14.17 10.91
N LYS A 134 17.01 -14.04 9.58
CA LYS A 134 16.95 -15.15 8.62
C LYS A 134 18.14 -15.12 7.68
N THR A 135 18.29 -16.16 6.88
CA THR A 135 19.39 -16.29 5.91
C THR A 135 18.87 -16.57 4.51
N PHE A 136 19.65 -16.16 3.52
CA PHE A 136 19.53 -16.61 2.13
C PHE A 136 20.90 -16.68 1.49
N LYS A 137 21.00 -17.39 0.38
CA LYS A 137 22.20 -17.48 -0.44
C LYS A 137 21.90 -16.99 -1.85
N THR A 138 22.73 -16.09 -2.36
CA THR A 138 22.66 -15.67 -3.76
C THR A 138 23.13 -16.78 -4.69
N LYS A 139 22.55 -16.81 -5.90
CA LYS A 139 22.99 -17.69 -6.97
C LYS A 139 24.37 -17.34 -7.48
#